data_3d20e77f95ae429c8b9f695ae9ae2790
#
_entry.id   3d20e77f95ae429c8b9f695ae9ae2790
#
_cell.length_a   1.000
_cell.length_b   1.000
_cell.length_c   1.000
_cell.angle_alpha   90.00
_cell.angle_beta   90.00
_cell.angle_gamma   90.00
#
_symmetry.space_group_name_H-M   'P 1'
#
loop_
_entity.id
_entity.type
_entity.pdbx_description
1 polymer ?
#
loop_
_entity_poly.entity_id
_entity_poly.type
_entity_poly.pdbx_seq_one_letter_code
_entity_poly.pdbx_strand_id
1 'polypeptide(L)'
;LDAMSPLAPLHNPPALAVIRACQEERPDLPQVGVFDTAFFHALPDYVRAYALPAEWTEQSQPIRRYGFHGLAHRCMVERFATIHAANDTSTRVITLQLGHGCSVAAIRNGEAIETSMGFTPLEGLIMATRPGDLDAGVLLHLLERGVVSITELNDALNHRSGLLGPVSYTTLTLPATWEG
;
A
#
# COMPACT_ATOMS: atom_id res chain seq x y z
N LEU A 1 -10.96 8.45 11.89
CA LEU A 1 -10.73 8.50 10.43
C LEU A 1 -10.40 9.90 9.94
N ASP A 2 -11.13 10.94 10.35
CA ASP A 2 -10.90 12.31 9.89
C ASP A 2 -9.46 12.78 10.14
N ALA A 3 -8.95 12.58 11.35
CA ALA A 3 -7.57 12.87 11.70
C ALA A 3 -6.51 12.05 10.92
N MET A 4 -6.93 10.96 10.27
CA MET A 4 -6.08 10.10 9.44
C MET A 4 -6.14 10.44 7.95
N SER A 5 -6.97 11.41 7.56
CA SER A 5 -7.12 11.83 6.15
C SER A 5 -5.81 12.25 5.48
N PRO A 6 -4.87 12.92 6.17
CA PRO A 6 -3.58 13.25 5.56
C PRO A 6 -2.72 12.05 5.18
N LEU A 7 -2.91 10.88 5.83
CA LEU A 7 -2.16 9.65 5.52
C LEU A 7 -2.65 8.95 4.25
N ALA A 8 -3.91 9.13 3.88
CA ALA A 8 -4.52 8.53 2.71
C ALA A 8 -5.51 9.51 2.06
N PRO A 9 -5.03 10.62 1.49
CA PRO A 9 -5.88 11.73 1.04
C PRO A 9 -6.81 11.36 -0.12
N LEU A 10 -6.47 10.34 -0.89
CA LEU A 10 -7.31 9.84 -1.99
C LEU A 10 -8.38 8.85 -1.52
N HIS A 11 -8.28 8.32 -0.30
CA HIS A 11 -9.15 7.25 0.19
C HIS A 11 -10.00 7.67 1.39
N ASN A 12 -9.40 8.26 2.42
CA ASN A 12 -10.10 8.58 3.66
C ASN A 12 -11.20 9.63 3.50
N PRO A 13 -11.01 10.78 2.81
CA PRO A 13 -12.06 11.77 2.65
C PRO A 13 -13.30 11.25 1.91
N PRO A 14 -13.19 10.52 0.78
CA PRO A 14 -14.35 9.90 0.12
C PRO A 14 -15.05 8.87 1.01
N ALA A 15 -14.30 8.04 1.74
CA ALA A 15 -14.87 7.06 2.66
C ALA A 15 -15.65 7.74 3.79
N LEU A 16 -15.11 8.82 4.37
CA LEU A 16 -15.79 9.61 5.40
C LEU A 16 -17.08 10.25 4.88
N ALA A 17 -17.09 10.76 3.64
CA ALA A 17 -18.29 11.32 3.03
C ALA A 17 -19.40 10.26 2.94
N VAL A 18 -19.08 9.05 2.51
CA VAL A 18 -20.04 7.93 2.45
C VAL A 18 -20.53 7.56 3.85
N ILE A 19 -19.63 7.44 4.84
CA ILE A 19 -20.02 7.13 6.21
C ILE A 19 -20.99 8.16 6.78
N ARG A 20 -20.71 9.45 6.59
CA ARG A 20 -21.59 10.54 7.04
C ARG A 20 -22.96 10.49 6.37
N ALA A 21 -22.99 10.32 5.04
CA ALA A 21 -24.25 10.16 4.31
C ALA A 21 -25.07 8.97 4.81
N CYS A 22 -24.44 7.82 5.06
CA CYS A 22 -25.12 6.67 5.64
C CYS A 22 -25.66 6.93 7.06
N GLN A 23 -24.90 7.67 7.89
CA GLN A 23 -25.35 8.04 9.24
C GLN A 23 -26.54 9.01 9.22
N GLU A 24 -26.58 9.92 8.24
CA GLU A 24 -27.68 10.86 8.05
C GLU A 24 -28.95 10.16 7.54
N GLU A 25 -28.83 9.30 6.54
CA GLU A 25 -29.96 8.61 5.92
C GLU A 25 -30.52 7.44 6.77
N ARG A 26 -29.65 6.74 7.50
CA ARG A 26 -29.99 5.57 8.29
C ARG A 26 -29.30 5.58 9.66
N PRO A 27 -29.68 6.52 10.55
CA PRO A 27 -29.07 6.63 11.89
C PRO A 27 -29.36 5.43 12.79
N ASP A 28 -30.39 4.65 12.47
CA ASP A 28 -30.81 3.43 13.16
C ASP A 28 -29.94 2.22 12.84
N LEU A 29 -29.15 2.23 11.77
CA LEU A 29 -28.33 1.12 11.35
C LEU A 29 -26.91 1.18 11.96
N PRO A 30 -26.44 0.13 12.62
CA PRO A 30 -25.06 0.04 13.03
C PRO A 30 -24.14 -0.01 11.81
N GLN A 31 -23.06 0.77 11.84
CA GLN A 31 -22.05 0.79 10.80
C GLN A 31 -20.75 0.16 11.30
N VAL A 32 -20.17 -0.73 10.50
CA VAL A 32 -18.92 -1.41 10.82
C VAL A 32 -17.89 -1.05 9.76
N GLY A 33 -16.79 -0.41 10.19
CA GLY A 33 -15.64 -0.12 9.33
C GLY A 33 -14.72 -1.35 9.25
N VAL A 34 -14.40 -1.77 8.03
CA VAL A 34 -13.37 -2.80 7.78
C VAL A 34 -12.18 -2.11 7.14
N PHE A 35 -11.05 -2.10 7.87
CA PHE A 35 -9.86 -1.37 7.45
C PHE A 35 -8.95 -2.25 6.60
N ASP A 36 -8.53 -1.73 5.46
CA ASP A 36 -7.63 -2.42 4.53
C ASP A 36 -6.27 -2.74 5.16
N THR A 37 -5.81 -1.90 6.08
CA THR A 37 -4.57 -2.10 6.84
C THR A 37 -4.68 -3.11 7.98
N ALA A 38 -5.90 -3.54 8.35
CA ALA A 38 -6.12 -4.37 9.54
C ALA A 38 -5.48 -5.77 9.43
N PHE A 39 -5.35 -6.32 8.21
CA PHE A 39 -4.70 -7.61 7.99
C PHE A 39 -3.22 -7.61 8.44
N PHE A 40 -2.60 -6.44 8.42
CA PHE A 40 -1.18 -6.25 8.75
C PHE A 40 -0.94 -5.82 10.20
N HIS A 41 -1.95 -5.90 11.06
CA HIS A 41 -1.84 -5.46 12.47
C HIS A 41 -0.81 -6.26 13.28
N ALA A 42 -0.57 -7.53 12.91
CA ALA A 42 0.35 -8.45 13.58
C ALA A 42 1.77 -8.45 12.99
N LEU A 43 2.08 -7.55 12.03
CA LEU A 43 3.45 -7.46 11.51
C LEU A 43 4.45 -7.25 12.63
N PRO A 44 5.61 -7.96 12.61
CA PRO A 44 6.67 -7.76 13.57
C PRO A 44 7.17 -6.31 13.62
N ASP A 45 7.57 -5.83 14.78
CA ASP A 45 8.01 -4.44 14.95
C ASP A 45 9.18 -4.07 14.03
N TYR A 46 10.12 -4.98 13.82
CA TYR A 46 11.27 -4.76 12.91
C TYR A 46 10.86 -4.62 11.43
N VAL A 47 9.70 -5.17 11.03
CA VAL A 47 9.12 -4.99 9.69
C VAL A 47 8.40 -3.65 9.59
N ARG A 48 7.78 -3.23 10.69
CA ARG A 48 7.01 -1.98 10.75
C ARG A 48 7.88 -0.73 10.86
N ALA A 49 9.06 -0.87 11.43
CA ALA A 49 9.95 0.26 11.70
C ALA A 49 10.67 0.74 10.43
N TYR A 50 10.74 2.05 10.27
CA TYR A 50 11.67 2.69 9.36
C TYR A 50 12.94 3.10 10.10
N ALA A 51 14.09 2.99 9.45
CA ALA A 51 15.38 3.42 9.99
C ALA A 51 15.52 4.95 9.93
N LEU A 52 14.64 5.64 10.64
CA LEU A 52 14.57 7.09 10.76
C LEU A 52 14.76 7.51 12.23
N PRO A 53 15.14 8.78 12.51
CA PRO A 53 15.21 9.29 13.87
C PRO A 53 13.91 9.07 14.64
N ALA A 54 14.00 8.64 15.91
CA ALA A 54 12.84 8.31 16.74
C ALA A 54 11.88 9.50 16.90
N GLU A 55 12.41 10.72 17.05
CA GLU A 55 11.63 11.94 17.14
C GLU A 55 10.74 12.23 15.93
N TRP A 56 11.02 11.59 14.78
CA TRP A 56 10.19 11.70 13.57
C TRP A 56 9.15 10.59 13.48
N THR A 57 9.45 9.43 14.04
CA THR A 57 8.59 8.24 13.90
C THR A 57 7.62 8.07 15.07
N GLU A 58 7.98 8.55 16.28
CA GLU A 58 7.19 8.42 17.51
C GLU A 58 6.27 9.65 17.74
N GLN A 59 5.48 10.00 16.74
CA GLN A 59 4.50 11.08 16.83
C GLN A 59 3.11 10.54 17.19
N SER A 60 2.14 11.42 17.40
CA SER A 60 0.74 11.05 17.65
C SER A 60 0.14 10.17 16.56
N GLN A 61 0.65 10.29 15.33
CA GLN A 61 0.41 9.38 14.22
C GLN A 61 1.75 8.74 13.85
N PRO A 62 2.04 7.53 14.34
CA PRO A 62 3.35 6.92 14.15
C PRO A 62 3.69 6.71 12.68
N ILE A 63 4.90 7.10 12.26
CA ILE A 63 5.44 6.80 10.95
C ILE A 63 5.99 5.37 10.99
N ARG A 64 5.25 4.47 10.38
CA ARG A 64 5.59 3.03 10.32
C ARG A 64 4.96 2.41 9.09
N ARG A 65 5.38 1.20 8.73
CA ARG A 65 4.71 0.38 7.70
C ARG A 65 3.34 -0.05 8.21
N TYR A 66 2.30 0.31 7.47
CA TYR A 66 0.91 -0.12 7.71
C TYR A 66 0.52 -1.30 6.84
N GLY A 67 0.98 -1.32 5.59
CA GLY A 67 0.53 -2.26 4.57
C GLY A 67 -0.86 -1.91 4.02
N PHE A 68 -1.13 -2.34 2.79
CA PHE A 68 -2.38 -2.05 2.09
C PHE A 68 -2.82 -3.26 1.28
N HIS A 69 -4.01 -3.23 0.70
CA HIS A 69 -4.68 -4.35 0.05
C HIS A 69 -4.93 -5.54 1.01
N GLY A 70 -5.06 -5.25 2.30
CA GLY A 70 -5.20 -6.28 3.34
C GLY A 70 -6.44 -7.14 3.18
N LEU A 71 -7.55 -6.56 2.71
CA LEU A 71 -8.76 -7.33 2.41
C LEU A 71 -8.53 -8.34 1.29
N ALA A 72 -7.81 -7.96 0.24
CA ALA A 72 -7.49 -8.85 -0.87
C ALA A 72 -6.51 -9.95 -0.43
N HIS A 73 -5.46 -9.61 0.31
CA HIS A 73 -4.50 -10.59 0.83
C HIS A 73 -5.17 -11.57 1.79
N ARG A 74 -6.02 -11.10 2.68
CA ARG A 74 -6.81 -11.94 3.59
C ARG A 74 -7.71 -12.91 2.82
N CYS A 75 -8.44 -12.42 1.83
CA CYS A 75 -9.32 -13.26 1.00
C CYS A 75 -8.53 -14.37 0.29
N MET A 76 -7.34 -14.06 -0.25
CA MET A 76 -6.47 -15.05 -0.89
C MET A 76 -6.00 -16.12 0.09
N VAL A 77 -5.63 -15.74 1.32
CA VAL A 77 -5.21 -16.68 2.37
C VAL A 77 -6.36 -17.60 2.79
N GLU A 78 -7.53 -17.04 3.04
CA GLU A 78 -8.74 -17.81 3.40
C GLU A 78 -9.14 -18.78 2.26
N ARG A 79 -9.06 -18.32 1.01
CA ARG A 79 -9.34 -19.16 -0.16
C ARG A 79 -8.31 -20.26 -0.33
N PHE A 80 -7.03 -19.96 -0.16
CA PHE A 80 -5.95 -20.95 -0.19
C PHE A 80 -6.19 -22.05 0.85
N ALA A 81 -6.47 -21.68 2.10
CA ALA A 81 -6.77 -22.63 3.18
C ALA A 81 -7.95 -23.54 2.85
N THR A 82 -9.00 -22.98 2.24
CA THR A 82 -10.18 -23.74 1.82
C THR A 82 -9.88 -24.77 0.74
N ILE A 83 -9.06 -24.40 -0.27
CA ILE A 83 -8.74 -25.26 -1.42
C ILE A 83 -7.79 -26.38 -1.02
N HIS A 84 -6.82 -26.09 -0.18
CA HIS A 84 -5.76 -27.05 0.17
C HIS A 84 -6.07 -27.85 1.44
N ALA A 85 -7.25 -27.67 2.05
CA ALA A 85 -7.64 -28.33 3.32
C ALA A 85 -6.49 -28.26 4.36
N ALA A 86 -5.81 -27.14 4.42
CA ALA A 86 -4.55 -26.98 5.11
C ALA A 86 -4.78 -26.95 6.62
N ASN A 87 -4.84 -28.15 7.23
CA ASN A 87 -4.65 -28.32 8.68
C ASN A 87 -3.18 -28.20 9.10
N ASP A 88 -2.30 -27.86 8.15
CA ASP A 88 -0.87 -27.70 8.42
C ASP A 88 -0.60 -26.30 9.00
N THR A 89 -0.25 -26.27 10.28
CA THR A 89 0.11 -25.06 11.02
C THR A 89 1.47 -24.47 10.56
N SER A 90 2.17 -25.11 9.62
CA SER A 90 3.45 -24.66 9.06
C SER A 90 3.33 -23.97 7.70
N THR A 91 2.13 -23.59 7.29
CA THR A 91 1.86 -23.06 5.95
C THR A 91 2.58 -21.72 5.72
N ARG A 92 3.29 -21.61 4.60
CA ARG A 92 3.91 -20.39 4.09
C ARG A 92 3.36 -20.08 2.72
N VAL A 93 2.81 -18.88 2.57
CA VAL A 93 2.18 -18.44 1.32
C VAL A 93 2.69 -17.05 0.96
N ILE A 94 2.91 -16.81 -0.32
CA ILE A 94 3.11 -15.47 -0.87
C ILE A 94 1.85 -15.12 -1.66
N THR A 95 1.24 -13.99 -1.33
CA THR A 95 0.07 -13.48 -2.02
C THR A 95 0.44 -12.22 -2.81
N LEU A 96 -0.09 -12.10 -4.02
CA LEU A 96 0.13 -10.97 -4.91
C LEU A 96 -1.22 -10.35 -5.28
N GLN A 97 -1.38 -9.07 -4.98
CA GLN A 97 -2.46 -8.24 -5.48
C GLN A 97 -1.93 -7.46 -6.69
N LEU A 98 -2.31 -7.88 -7.90
CA LEU A 98 -1.82 -7.31 -9.16
C LEU A 98 -2.96 -6.61 -9.90
N GLY A 99 -3.11 -5.32 -9.67
CA GLY A 99 -4.07 -4.44 -10.31
C GLY A 99 -3.40 -3.16 -10.81
N HIS A 100 -4.12 -2.06 -10.84
CA HIS A 100 -3.55 -0.73 -11.10
C HIS A 100 -2.52 -0.37 -10.01
N GLY A 101 -2.83 -0.66 -8.74
CA GLY A 101 -1.88 -0.78 -7.65
C GLY A 101 -1.42 -2.23 -7.51
N CYS A 102 -0.18 -2.44 -7.10
CA CYS A 102 0.39 -3.77 -6.89
C CYS A 102 0.99 -3.90 -5.50
N SER A 103 0.78 -5.05 -4.88
CA SER A 103 1.45 -5.40 -3.62
C SER A 103 1.72 -6.90 -3.52
N VAL A 104 2.71 -7.25 -2.73
CA VAL A 104 3.02 -8.63 -2.34
C VAL A 104 3.06 -8.72 -0.83
N ALA A 105 2.60 -9.82 -0.27
CA ALA A 105 2.69 -10.10 1.16
C ALA A 105 3.18 -11.54 1.40
N ALA A 106 4.05 -11.69 2.39
CA ALA A 106 4.48 -12.99 2.90
C ALA A 106 3.63 -13.36 4.12
N ILE A 107 3.07 -14.55 4.07
CA ILE A 107 2.12 -15.06 5.06
C ILE A 107 2.68 -16.33 5.69
N ARG A 108 2.60 -16.43 6.99
CA ARG A 108 2.93 -17.63 7.76
C ARG A 108 1.80 -17.94 8.72
N ASN A 109 1.25 -19.15 8.63
CA ASN A 109 0.17 -19.64 9.49
C ASN A 109 -1.08 -18.72 9.47
N GLY A 110 -1.39 -18.16 8.30
CA GLY A 110 -2.54 -17.25 8.15
C GLY A 110 -2.28 -15.78 8.50
N GLU A 111 -1.14 -15.46 9.10
CA GLU A 111 -0.76 -14.10 9.51
C GLU A 111 0.30 -13.51 8.58
N ALA A 112 0.16 -12.23 8.26
CA ALA A 112 1.16 -11.50 7.49
C ALA A 112 2.43 -11.31 8.32
N ILE A 113 3.59 -11.65 7.72
CA ILE A 113 4.90 -11.44 8.33
C ILE A 113 5.73 -10.40 7.58
N GLU A 114 5.32 -10.04 6.35
CA GLU A 114 5.95 -9.02 5.53
C GLU A 114 4.95 -8.51 4.49
N THR A 115 5.10 -7.27 4.05
CA THR A 115 4.33 -6.70 2.93
C THR A 115 5.13 -5.61 2.21
N SER A 116 4.92 -5.46 0.92
CA SER A 116 5.66 -4.52 0.09
C SER A 116 5.22 -3.07 0.24
N MET A 117 3.94 -2.79 0.51
CA MET A 117 3.48 -1.42 0.75
C MET A 117 3.78 -0.98 2.17
N GLY A 118 4.17 0.27 2.34
CA GLY A 118 4.72 0.81 3.58
C GLY A 118 3.80 1.73 4.37
N PHE A 119 4.33 2.91 4.69
CA PHE A 119 3.58 4.00 5.33
C PHE A 119 2.45 4.50 4.44
N THR A 120 2.71 4.54 3.14
CA THR A 120 1.74 4.86 2.09
C THR A 120 1.73 3.77 1.02
N PRO A 121 0.72 3.73 0.13
CA PRO A 121 0.72 2.80 -1.01
C PRO A 121 1.66 3.22 -2.16
N LEU A 122 2.64 4.08 -1.93
CA LEU A 122 3.70 4.42 -2.88
C LEU A 122 4.87 3.45 -2.86
N GLU A 123 5.21 2.91 -1.68
CA GLU A 123 6.33 2.00 -1.45
C GLU A 123 6.06 0.60 -2.04
N GLY A 124 7.13 -0.11 -2.40
CA GLY A 124 7.10 -1.51 -2.80
C GLY A 124 7.24 -1.73 -4.30
N LEU A 125 6.35 -2.50 -4.88
CA LEU A 125 6.40 -2.85 -6.29
C LEU A 125 6.13 -1.65 -7.20
N ILE A 126 6.73 -1.66 -8.40
CA ILE A 126 6.33 -0.72 -9.46
C ILE A 126 4.88 -0.97 -9.84
N MET A 127 4.10 0.10 -10.05
CA MET A 127 2.67 0.06 -10.33
C MET A 127 2.36 0.80 -11.63
N ALA A 128 1.10 0.86 -12.04
CA ALA A 128 0.74 1.55 -13.28
C ALA A 128 1.20 3.01 -13.31
N THR A 129 0.96 3.77 -12.23
CA THR A 129 1.28 5.20 -12.14
C THR A 129 2.16 5.57 -10.94
N ARG A 130 2.48 4.62 -10.06
CA ARG A 130 3.29 4.82 -8.86
C ARG A 130 4.62 4.08 -9.01
N PRO A 131 5.76 4.68 -8.61
CA PRO A 131 7.08 4.14 -8.91
C PRO A 131 7.45 2.89 -8.09
N GLY A 132 6.82 2.66 -6.92
CA GLY A 132 7.34 1.72 -5.95
C GLY A 132 8.56 2.27 -5.23
N ASP A 133 9.50 1.39 -4.87
CA ASP A 133 10.71 1.77 -4.16
C ASP A 133 11.59 2.71 -5.00
N LEU A 134 11.99 3.80 -4.37
CA LEU A 134 12.89 4.80 -4.95
C LEU A 134 14.01 5.14 -3.96
N ASP A 135 15.15 5.54 -4.49
CA ASP A 135 16.18 6.21 -3.71
C ASP A 135 15.65 7.59 -3.24
N ALA A 136 15.54 7.78 -1.94
CA ALA A 136 15.11 9.05 -1.35
C ALA A 136 16.01 10.23 -1.78
N GLY A 137 17.29 9.98 -2.07
CA GLY A 137 18.23 10.97 -2.58
C GLY A 137 17.80 11.59 -3.91
N VAL A 138 17.11 10.83 -4.77
CA VAL A 138 16.56 11.37 -6.03
C VAL A 138 15.50 12.44 -5.72
N LEU A 139 14.64 12.20 -4.74
CA LEU A 139 13.58 13.14 -4.38
C LEU A 139 14.16 14.42 -3.78
N LEU A 140 15.13 14.28 -2.87
CA LEU A 140 15.83 15.40 -2.27
C LEU A 140 16.57 16.23 -3.34
N HIS A 141 17.29 15.59 -4.25
CA HIS A 141 18.00 16.26 -5.34
C HIS A 141 17.07 17.11 -6.23
N LEU A 142 15.90 16.58 -6.61
CA LEU A 142 14.93 17.30 -7.42
C LEU A 142 14.37 18.53 -6.70
N LEU A 143 14.07 18.40 -5.40
CA LEU A 143 13.56 19.48 -4.56
C LEU A 143 14.62 20.57 -4.33
N GLU A 144 15.84 20.19 -3.95
CA GLU A 144 16.95 21.13 -3.69
C GLU A 144 17.32 21.96 -4.92
N ARG A 145 17.25 21.36 -6.11
CA ARG A 145 17.48 22.05 -7.36
C ARG A 145 16.29 22.88 -7.86
N GLY A 146 15.16 22.81 -7.18
CA GLY A 146 13.95 23.51 -7.62
C GLY A 146 13.40 23.02 -8.96
N VAL A 147 13.72 21.75 -9.35
CA VAL A 147 13.20 21.15 -10.59
C VAL A 147 11.70 20.91 -10.47
N VAL A 148 11.24 20.55 -9.28
CA VAL A 148 9.84 20.34 -8.95
C VAL A 148 9.52 20.91 -7.57
N SER A 149 8.28 21.34 -7.37
CA SER A 149 7.74 21.65 -6.05
C SER A 149 7.29 20.37 -5.33
N ILE A 150 7.09 20.44 -4.03
CA ILE A 150 6.53 19.32 -3.22
C ILE A 150 5.18 18.85 -3.81
N THR A 151 4.33 19.77 -4.22
CA THR A 151 3.01 19.45 -4.81
C THR A 151 3.13 18.71 -6.13
N GLU A 152 4.01 19.19 -7.02
CA GLU A 152 4.28 18.54 -8.30
C GLU A 152 4.94 17.16 -8.12
N LEU A 153 5.83 17.03 -7.15
CA LEU A 153 6.45 15.76 -6.82
C LEU A 153 5.42 14.75 -6.31
N ASN A 154 4.54 15.18 -5.40
CA ASN A 154 3.47 14.34 -4.90
C ASN A 154 2.52 13.87 -6.01
N ASP A 155 2.12 14.76 -6.92
CA ASP A 155 1.32 14.41 -8.09
C ASP A 155 2.06 13.44 -9.02
N ALA A 156 3.33 13.70 -9.30
CA ALA A 156 4.15 12.84 -10.16
C ALA A 156 4.27 11.42 -9.60
N LEU A 157 4.54 11.27 -8.30
CA LEU A 157 4.68 9.97 -7.65
C LEU A 157 3.39 9.17 -7.62
N ASN A 158 2.24 9.82 -7.48
CA ASN A 158 0.95 9.13 -7.40
C ASN A 158 0.32 8.83 -8.77
N HIS A 159 0.53 9.69 -9.78
CA HIS A 159 -0.27 9.66 -11.00
C HIS A 159 0.52 9.58 -12.31
N ARG A 160 1.83 9.89 -12.31
CA ARG A 160 2.62 10.04 -13.54
C ARG A 160 3.94 9.26 -13.55
N SER A 161 4.15 8.40 -12.56
CA SER A 161 5.33 7.54 -12.41
C SER A 161 5.01 6.08 -12.75
N GLY A 162 5.77 5.15 -12.22
CA GLY A 162 5.58 3.72 -12.42
C GLY A 162 5.81 3.31 -13.88
N LEU A 163 4.99 2.38 -14.36
CA LEU A 163 5.08 1.93 -15.77
C LEU A 163 4.74 3.04 -16.76
N LEU A 164 3.90 3.99 -16.36
CA LEU A 164 3.54 5.15 -17.18
C LEU A 164 4.72 6.12 -17.35
N GLY A 165 5.57 6.28 -16.35
CA GLY A 165 6.65 7.26 -16.33
C GLY A 165 7.63 7.12 -17.50
N PRO A 166 8.30 5.98 -17.71
CA PRO A 166 9.23 5.75 -18.81
C PRO A 166 8.57 5.70 -20.18
N VAL A 167 7.31 5.29 -20.29
CA VAL A 167 6.62 5.09 -21.58
C VAL A 167 6.37 6.41 -22.31
N SER A 168 6.40 7.55 -21.62
CA SER A 168 6.31 8.86 -22.26
C SER A 168 7.55 9.20 -23.14
N TYR A 169 8.67 8.45 -23.03
CA TYR A 169 9.91 8.70 -23.76
C TYR A 169 10.47 7.49 -24.53
N THR A 170 10.05 6.28 -24.21
CA THR A 170 10.53 5.07 -24.88
C THR A 170 9.40 4.05 -24.99
N THR A 171 9.18 3.56 -26.20
CA THR A 171 8.42 2.32 -26.38
C THR A 171 9.23 1.23 -25.70
N LEU A 172 8.86 0.85 -24.48
CA LEU A 172 9.34 -0.36 -23.85
C LEU A 172 8.83 -1.54 -24.70
N THR A 173 9.56 -1.86 -25.75
CA THR A 173 9.39 -3.16 -26.38
C THR A 173 9.94 -4.18 -25.39
N LEU A 174 9.04 -4.72 -24.55
CA LEU A 174 9.31 -5.99 -23.90
C LEU A 174 9.59 -6.99 -25.04
N PRO A 175 10.70 -7.76 -24.99
CA PRO A 175 10.91 -8.81 -25.97
C PRO A 175 9.71 -9.76 -25.90
N ALA A 176 8.97 -9.85 -27.01
CA ALA A 176 7.75 -10.66 -27.13
C ALA A 176 8.06 -12.14 -27.32
N THR A 177 9.14 -12.66 -26.76
CA THR A 177 9.50 -14.06 -26.88
C THR A 177 10.01 -14.62 -25.56
N TRP A 178 9.09 -15.11 -24.76
CA TRP A 178 9.35 -16.30 -23.97
C TRP A 178 8.90 -17.49 -24.82
N GLU A 179 9.74 -17.95 -25.72
CA GLU A 179 9.68 -19.30 -26.24
C GLU A 179 10.54 -20.18 -25.33
N GLY A 180 9.89 -21.09 -24.59
CA GLY A 180 10.51 -22.06 -23.72
C GLY A 180 9.47 -23.04 -23.21
#